data_568871e9e447dd344fcfa8a556c9a3f5
#
_entry.id   568871e9e447dd344fcfa8a556c9a3f5
#
_cell.length_a   1.000
_cell.length_b   1.000
_cell.length_c   1.000
_cell.angle_alpha   90.00
_cell.angle_beta   90.00
_cell.angle_gamma   90.00
#
_symmetry.space_group_name_H-M   'P 1'
#
loop_
_entity.id
_entity.type
_entity.pdbx_description
1 polymer ?
#
loop_
_entity_poly.entity_id
_entity_poly.type
_entity_poly.pdbx_seq_one_letter_code
_entity_poly.pdbx_strand_id
1 'polypeptide(L)'
;MIEFFSNLFAPIIHVLQFILGAFYTVTSAAGLASYGFPIILLTILIKVVTYPLTVKQIKSMKAMQEIQPKMKKIQEKYKNNPQMLQQKTGELFREAGVNPLAGCLPLLVQMPILMGMYYALFNFTFPSPEAAAFFWLPNMSEPDPLYILPVLSAATTYLQQKMTSTEMNAQMKIMMT
;
A
#
# COMPACT_ATOMS: atom_id res chain seq x y z
N MET A 1 14.37 -13.10 -14.39
CA MET A 1 13.42 -12.02 -14.07
C MET A 1 13.55 -11.54 -12.61
N ILE A 2 13.59 -12.44 -11.63
CA ILE A 2 13.76 -12.08 -10.20
C ILE A 2 15.06 -11.31 -9.97
N GLU A 3 16.17 -11.74 -10.55
CA GLU A 3 17.47 -11.06 -10.42
C GLU A 3 17.48 -9.64 -11.00
N PHE A 4 16.78 -9.41 -12.12
CA PHE A 4 16.67 -8.09 -12.71
C PHE A 4 15.95 -7.10 -11.76
N PHE A 5 14.83 -7.54 -11.17
CA PHE A 5 14.11 -6.70 -10.20
C PHE A 5 14.88 -6.51 -8.90
N SER A 6 15.54 -7.56 -8.39
CA SER A 6 16.38 -7.42 -7.18
C SER A 6 17.53 -6.44 -7.39
N ASN A 7 18.18 -6.46 -8.54
CA ASN A 7 19.24 -5.51 -8.89
C ASN A 7 18.70 -4.08 -9.07
N LEU A 8 17.53 -3.92 -9.68
CA LEU A 8 16.89 -2.61 -9.86
C LEU A 8 16.54 -1.97 -8.51
N PHE A 9 16.08 -2.78 -7.55
CA PHE A 9 15.70 -2.31 -6.22
C PHE A 9 16.81 -2.47 -5.17
N ALA A 10 18.00 -2.97 -5.56
CA ALA A 10 19.13 -3.19 -4.65
C ALA A 10 19.42 -2.01 -3.70
N PRO A 11 19.51 -0.73 -4.16
CA PRO A 11 19.78 0.37 -3.25
C PRO A 11 18.69 0.55 -2.20
N ILE A 12 17.43 0.34 -2.56
CA ILE A 12 16.30 0.44 -1.63
C ILE A 12 16.36 -0.73 -0.65
N ILE A 13 16.62 -1.94 -1.12
CA ILE A 13 16.74 -3.15 -0.29
C ILE A 13 17.85 -2.97 0.76
N HIS A 14 19.03 -2.52 0.35
CA HIS A 14 20.16 -2.30 1.27
C HIS A 14 19.86 -1.25 2.34
N VAL A 15 19.22 -0.13 1.95
CA VAL A 15 18.81 0.91 2.90
C VAL A 15 17.78 0.36 3.90
N LEU A 16 16.78 -0.39 3.44
CA LEU A 16 15.77 -0.98 4.31
C LEU A 16 16.37 -2.00 5.28
N GLN A 17 17.27 -2.87 4.80
CA GLN A 17 17.96 -3.86 5.63
C GLN A 17 18.90 -3.20 6.65
N PHE A 18 19.60 -2.14 6.26
CA PHE A 18 20.44 -1.36 7.18
C PHE A 18 19.62 -0.74 8.31
N ILE A 19 18.49 -0.07 7.97
CA ILE A 19 17.60 0.53 8.96
C ILE A 19 16.97 -0.54 9.86
N LEU A 20 16.57 -1.68 9.29
CA LEU A 20 16.02 -2.81 10.03
C LEU A 20 17.04 -3.36 11.04
N GLY A 21 18.30 -3.51 10.64
CA GLY A 21 19.39 -3.92 11.52
C GLY A 21 19.66 -2.91 12.63
N ALA A 22 19.66 -1.60 12.31
CA ALA A 22 19.82 -0.54 13.29
C ALA A 22 18.68 -0.55 14.33
N PHE A 23 17.44 -0.72 13.90
CA PHE A 23 16.31 -0.85 14.82
C PHE A 23 16.38 -2.12 15.67
N TYR A 24 16.88 -3.22 15.10
CA TYR A 24 17.08 -4.45 15.87
C TYR A 24 18.11 -4.27 16.98
N THR A 25 19.22 -3.59 16.73
CA THR A 25 20.22 -3.32 17.78
C THR A 25 19.63 -2.49 18.92
N VAL A 26 18.78 -1.52 18.62
CA VAL A 26 18.11 -0.68 19.64
C VAL A 26 17.06 -1.48 20.40
N THR A 27 16.21 -2.26 19.72
CA THR A 27 15.16 -3.04 20.37
C THR A 27 15.71 -4.21 21.18
N SER A 28 16.76 -4.88 20.71
CA SER A 28 17.43 -5.96 21.45
C SER A 28 18.14 -5.45 22.72
N ALA A 29 18.74 -4.26 22.68
CA ALA A 29 19.30 -3.59 23.86
C ALA A 29 18.22 -3.24 24.90
N ALA A 30 16.98 -3.02 24.47
CA ALA A 30 15.82 -2.82 25.34
C ALA A 30 15.16 -4.13 25.83
N GLY A 31 15.74 -5.29 25.54
CA GLY A 31 15.21 -6.59 25.91
C GLY A 31 14.16 -7.18 24.96
N LEU A 32 13.94 -6.53 23.81
CA LEU A 32 12.99 -6.96 22.79
C LEU A 32 13.75 -7.60 21.62
N ALA A 33 14.17 -8.85 21.79
CA ALA A 33 15.05 -9.56 20.86
C ALA A 33 14.35 -10.08 19.58
N SER A 34 13.11 -9.70 19.33
CA SER A 34 12.33 -10.10 18.14
C SER A 34 12.40 -9.07 17.03
N TYR A 35 12.56 -9.51 15.77
CA TYR A 35 12.50 -8.64 14.58
C TYR A 35 11.11 -8.06 14.29
N GLY A 36 10.07 -8.56 14.93
CA GLY A 36 8.73 -7.97 14.80
C GLY A 36 8.68 -6.50 15.20
N PHE A 37 9.39 -6.09 16.26
CA PHE A 37 9.47 -4.69 16.69
C PHE A 37 10.21 -3.79 15.67
N PRO A 38 11.40 -4.14 15.18
CA PRO A 38 12.06 -3.45 14.08
C PRO A 38 11.20 -3.29 12.83
N ILE A 39 10.43 -4.31 12.43
CA ILE A 39 9.52 -4.24 11.28
C ILE A 39 8.41 -3.21 11.52
N ILE A 40 7.84 -3.16 12.72
CA ILE A 40 6.84 -2.16 13.09
C ILE A 40 7.44 -0.75 13.04
N LEU A 41 8.62 -0.54 13.63
CA LEU A 41 9.31 0.75 13.62
C LEU A 41 9.66 1.19 12.19
N LEU A 42 10.16 0.29 11.36
CA LEU A 42 10.44 0.55 9.95
C LEU A 42 9.16 0.95 9.20
N THR A 43 8.06 0.26 9.46
CA THR A 43 6.75 0.60 8.86
C THR A 43 6.29 2.00 9.28
N ILE A 44 6.41 2.35 10.54
CA ILE A 44 6.08 3.70 11.06
C ILE A 44 6.97 4.75 10.39
N LEU A 45 8.28 4.51 10.31
CA LEU A 45 9.22 5.42 9.65
C LEU A 45 8.83 5.67 8.19
N ILE A 46 8.57 4.62 7.42
CA ILE A 46 8.12 4.73 6.02
C ILE A 46 6.82 5.55 5.94
N LYS A 47 5.86 5.29 6.82
CA LYS A 47 4.59 6.02 6.87
C LYS A 47 4.79 7.51 7.19
N VAL A 48 5.67 7.85 8.11
CA VAL A 48 6.00 9.24 8.45
C VAL A 48 6.65 9.95 7.27
N VAL A 49 7.64 9.32 6.63
CA VAL A 49 8.34 9.88 5.46
C VAL A 49 7.38 10.06 4.28
N THR A 50 6.48 9.11 4.05
CA THR A 50 5.51 9.17 2.94
C THR A 50 4.25 9.96 3.27
N TYR A 51 4.09 10.42 4.52
CA TYR A 51 2.89 11.15 4.98
C TYR A 51 2.50 12.34 4.11
N PRO A 52 3.40 13.31 3.80
CA PRO A 52 3.03 14.48 2.98
C PRO A 52 2.56 14.09 1.58
N LEU A 53 3.13 13.03 1.02
CA LEU A 53 2.72 12.51 -0.27
C LEU A 53 1.34 11.81 -0.18
N THR A 54 1.12 11.03 0.87
CA THR A 54 -0.14 10.36 1.15
C THR A 54 -1.30 11.35 1.31
N VAL A 55 -1.07 12.48 2.00
CA VAL A 55 -2.09 13.54 2.13
C VAL A 55 -2.46 14.13 0.77
N LYS A 56 -1.48 14.41 -0.09
CA LYS A 56 -1.74 14.90 -1.46
C LYS A 56 -2.54 13.88 -2.29
N GLN A 57 -2.20 12.59 -2.18
CA GLN A 57 -2.89 11.50 -2.85
C GLN A 57 -4.37 11.40 -2.39
N ILE A 58 -4.62 11.44 -1.08
CA ILE A 58 -5.99 11.39 -0.52
C ILE A 58 -6.83 12.58 -1.01
N LYS A 59 -6.26 13.79 -1.04
CA LYS A 59 -6.96 14.96 -1.58
C LYS A 59 -7.34 14.79 -3.05
N SER A 60 -6.43 14.29 -3.86
CA SER A 60 -6.70 14.01 -5.28
C SER A 60 -7.75 12.90 -5.47
N MET A 61 -7.73 11.86 -4.64
CA MET A 61 -8.75 10.80 -4.66
C MET A 61 -10.13 11.34 -4.27
N LYS A 62 -10.23 12.22 -3.28
CA LYS A 62 -11.50 12.87 -2.89
C LYS A 62 -12.05 13.73 -4.02
N ALA A 63 -11.23 14.57 -4.65
CA ALA A 63 -11.64 15.36 -5.80
C ALA A 63 -12.15 14.48 -6.95
N MET A 64 -11.51 13.32 -7.20
CA MET A 64 -11.98 12.35 -8.18
C MET A 64 -13.34 11.75 -7.79
N GLN A 65 -13.57 11.45 -6.49
CA GLN A 65 -14.86 10.95 -6.01
C GLN A 65 -15.99 11.97 -6.19
N GLU A 66 -15.73 13.24 -5.97
CA GLU A 66 -16.72 14.33 -6.13
C GLU A 66 -17.23 14.46 -7.57
N ILE A 67 -16.40 14.18 -8.56
CA ILE A 67 -16.79 14.24 -9.97
C ILE A 67 -17.41 12.94 -10.49
N GLN A 68 -17.34 11.83 -9.74
CA GLN A 68 -17.89 10.53 -10.15
C GLN A 68 -19.38 10.58 -10.57
N PRO A 69 -20.29 11.24 -9.83
CA PRO A 69 -21.70 11.31 -10.24
C PRO A 69 -21.90 12.01 -11.59
N LYS A 70 -21.08 13.03 -11.87
CA LYS A 70 -21.09 13.72 -13.18
C LYS A 70 -20.56 12.80 -14.28
N MET A 71 -19.50 12.05 -13.97
CA MET A 71 -18.90 11.09 -14.90
C MET A 71 -19.89 9.96 -15.27
N LYS A 72 -20.64 9.42 -14.31
CA LYS A 72 -21.70 8.43 -14.57
C LYS A 72 -22.76 8.96 -15.53
N LYS A 73 -23.23 10.20 -15.32
CA LYS A 73 -24.20 10.84 -16.24
C LYS A 73 -23.65 10.99 -17.66
N ILE A 74 -22.37 11.33 -17.82
CA ILE A 74 -21.72 11.42 -19.12
C ILE A 74 -21.64 10.02 -19.76
N GLN A 75 -21.26 9.00 -19.00
CA GLN A 75 -21.18 7.62 -19.46
C GLN A 75 -22.55 7.09 -19.94
N GLU A 76 -23.59 7.35 -19.20
CA GLU A 76 -24.96 6.97 -19.58
C GLU A 76 -25.42 7.69 -20.84
N LYS A 77 -25.20 9.02 -20.92
CA LYS A 77 -25.63 9.85 -22.05
C LYS A 77 -24.92 9.50 -23.36
N TYR A 78 -23.64 9.19 -23.30
CA TYR A 78 -22.78 8.95 -24.47
C TYR A 78 -22.39 7.49 -24.66
N LYS A 79 -23.10 6.55 -24.03
CA LYS A 79 -22.82 5.10 -24.06
C LYS A 79 -22.61 4.53 -25.47
N ASN A 80 -23.33 5.04 -26.46
CA ASN A 80 -23.28 4.59 -27.84
C ASN A 80 -22.30 5.38 -28.72
N ASN A 81 -21.58 6.36 -28.17
CA ASN A 81 -20.61 7.16 -28.91
C ASN A 81 -19.29 7.29 -28.09
N PRO A 82 -18.34 6.37 -28.29
CA PRO A 82 -17.10 6.34 -27.51
C PRO A 82 -16.23 7.58 -27.71
N GLN A 83 -16.26 8.21 -28.89
CA GLN A 83 -15.48 9.43 -29.15
C GLN A 83 -16.02 10.61 -28.32
N MET A 84 -17.33 10.82 -28.33
CA MET A 84 -17.97 11.87 -27.51
C MET A 84 -17.83 11.59 -26.03
N LEU A 85 -17.87 10.32 -25.61
CA LEU A 85 -17.65 9.92 -24.22
C LEU A 85 -16.25 10.32 -23.76
N GLN A 86 -15.23 10.01 -24.55
CA GLN A 86 -13.84 10.35 -24.23
C GLN A 86 -13.63 11.87 -24.17
N GLN A 87 -14.17 12.59 -25.14
CA GLN A 87 -14.10 14.05 -25.18
C GLN A 87 -14.76 14.69 -23.97
N LYS A 88 -16.02 14.31 -23.66
CA LYS A 88 -16.76 14.89 -22.53
C LYS A 88 -16.20 14.50 -21.17
N THR A 89 -15.63 13.32 -21.05
CA THR A 89 -14.89 12.92 -19.85
C THR A 89 -13.62 13.75 -19.67
N GLY A 90 -12.87 14.00 -20.75
CA GLY A 90 -11.70 14.86 -20.72
C GLY A 90 -12.03 16.32 -20.38
N GLU A 91 -13.12 16.87 -20.95
CA GLU A 91 -13.62 18.20 -20.60
C GLU A 91 -13.97 18.30 -19.10
N LEU A 92 -14.70 17.30 -18.57
CA LEU A 92 -15.05 17.25 -17.14
C LEU A 92 -13.80 17.25 -16.23
N PHE A 93 -12.77 16.48 -16.56
CA PHE A 93 -11.52 16.49 -15.79
C PHE A 93 -10.81 17.84 -15.83
N ARG A 94 -10.79 18.49 -16.99
CA ARG A 94 -10.19 19.82 -17.15
C ARG A 94 -10.96 20.90 -16.39
N GLU A 95 -12.29 20.90 -16.49
CA GLU A 95 -13.17 21.84 -15.77
C GLU A 95 -13.07 21.69 -14.25
N ALA A 96 -12.99 20.44 -13.78
CA ALA A 96 -12.84 20.13 -12.37
C ALA A 96 -11.41 20.32 -11.83
N GLY A 97 -10.43 20.56 -12.71
CA GLY A 97 -9.00 20.65 -12.32
C GLY A 97 -8.45 19.35 -11.73
N VAL A 98 -9.06 18.21 -12.07
CA VAL A 98 -8.71 16.90 -11.50
C VAL A 98 -7.87 16.10 -12.51
N ASN A 99 -6.73 15.61 -12.06
CA ASN A 99 -5.90 14.74 -12.87
C ASN A 99 -6.34 13.27 -12.71
N PRO A 100 -6.78 12.59 -13.79
CA PRO A 100 -7.19 11.18 -13.72
C PRO A 100 -6.07 10.23 -13.29
N LEU A 101 -4.81 10.58 -13.58
CA LEU A 101 -3.64 9.80 -13.15
C LEU A 101 -3.38 9.90 -11.63
N ALA A 102 -3.96 10.87 -10.94
CA ALA A 102 -3.80 11.00 -9.49
C ALA A 102 -4.43 9.82 -8.71
N GLY A 103 -5.39 9.13 -9.30
CA GLY A 103 -5.98 7.92 -8.72
C GLY A 103 -5.06 6.70 -8.72
N CYS A 104 -4.15 6.56 -9.69
CA CYS A 104 -3.18 5.47 -9.76
C CYS A 104 -1.80 5.83 -9.18
N LEU A 105 -1.55 7.10 -8.85
CA LEU A 105 -0.29 7.57 -8.29
C LEU A 105 0.10 6.82 -6.99
N PRO A 106 -0.84 6.52 -6.04
CA PRO A 106 -0.53 5.72 -4.87
C PRO A 106 0.10 4.37 -5.21
N LEU A 107 -0.43 3.69 -6.22
CA LEU A 107 0.08 2.39 -6.66
C LEU A 107 1.50 2.51 -7.22
N LEU A 108 1.76 3.51 -8.06
CA LEU A 108 3.08 3.75 -8.66
C LEU A 108 4.17 4.04 -7.62
N VAL A 109 3.84 4.79 -6.58
CA VAL A 109 4.77 5.09 -5.48
C VAL A 109 4.92 3.90 -4.52
N GLN A 110 3.83 3.18 -4.28
CA GLN A 110 3.83 2.05 -3.35
C GLN A 110 4.55 0.83 -3.90
N MET A 111 4.52 0.59 -5.24
CA MET A 111 5.12 -0.60 -5.84
C MET A 111 6.63 -0.74 -5.57
N PRO A 112 7.48 0.29 -5.77
CA PRO A 112 8.90 0.20 -5.43
C PRO A 112 9.13 -0.08 -3.94
N ILE A 113 8.36 0.54 -3.05
CA ILE A 113 8.47 0.36 -1.60
C ILE A 113 8.06 -1.07 -1.22
N LEU A 114 6.94 -1.56 -1.77
CA LEU A 114 6.44 -2.90 -1.51
C LEU A 114 7.42 -3.97 -2.00
N MET A 115 7.93 -3.81 -3.23
CA MET A 115 8.92 -4.73 -3.81
C MET A 115 10.23 -4.70 -3.05
N GLY A 116 10.74 -3.52 -2.70
CA GLY A 116 11.93 -3.37 -1.87
C GLY A 116 11.78 -4.06 -0.51
N MET A 117 10.65 -3.86 0.15
CA MET A 117 10.33 -4.48 1.43
C MET A 117 10.19 -6.01 1.30
N TYR A 118 9.50 -6.48 0.25
CA TYR A 118 9.35 -7.90 -0.03
C TYR A 118 10.72 -8.59 -0.19
N TYR A 119 11.59 -8.07 -1.04
CA TYR A 119 12.93 -8.64 -1.24
C TYR A 119 13.84 -8.48 -0.04
N ALA A 120 13.70 -7.39 0.72
CA ALA A 120 14.46 -7.17 1.94
C ALA A 120 14.16 -8.22 3.02
N LEU A 121 12.89 -8.66 3.10
CA LEU A 121 12.44 -9.64 4.11
C LEU A 121 12.47 -11.07 3.58
N PHE A 122 12.20 -11.31 2.30
CA PHE A 122 12.13 -12.66 1.71
C PHE A 122 13.45 -13.42 1.82
N ASN A 123 14.58 -12.73 1.59
CA ASN A 123 15.93 -13.30 1.70
C ASN A 123 16.58 -13.00 3.07
N PHE A 124 15.80 -12.53 4.05
CA PHE A 124 16.33 -12.17 5.35
C PHE A 124 16.53 -13.40 6.20
N THR A 125 17.77 -13.62 6.65
CA THR A 125 18.10 -14.70 7.57
C THR A 125 18.12 -14.15 8.99
N PHE A 126 17.23 -14.64 9.84
CA PHE A 126 17.21 -14.27 11.25
C PHE A 126 18.45 -14.84 11.97
N PRO A 127 19.11 -14.06 12.83
CA PRO A 127 20.33 -14.49 13.51
C PRO A 127 20.09 -15.59 14.56
N SER A 128 18.86 -15.71 15.08
CA SER A 128 18.47 -16.73 16.03
C SER A 128 16.98 -17.07 15.93
N PRO A 129 16.53 -18.24 16.40
CA PRO A 129 15.11 -18.59 16.46
C PRO A 129 14.28 -17.61 17.31
N GLU A 130 14.85 -17.08 18.39
CA GLU A 130 14.21 -16.09 19.25
C GLU A 130 13.98 -14.76 18.51
N ALA A 131 14.92 -14.38 17.65
CA ALA A 131 14.79 -13.19 16.81
C ALA A 131 13.71 -13.35 15.73
N ALA A 132 13.44 -14.58 15.28
CA ALA A 132 12.40 -14.90 14.32
C ALA A 132 11.01 -15.01 14.95
N ALA A 133 10.90 -15.20 16.25
CA ALA A 133 9.62 -15.34 16.95
C ALA A 133 8.99 -13.97 17.25
N PHE A 134 7.64 -13.89 17.17
CA PHE A 134 6.89 -12.68 17.50
C PHE A 134 5.50 -13.02 18.03
N PHE A 135 5.21 -12.71 19.29
CA PHE A 135 3.98 -13.05 20.00
C PHE A 135 3.62 -14.54 19.86
N TRP A 136 2.59 -14.88 19.06
CA TRP A 136 2.14 -16.26 18.81
C TRP A 136 2.82 -16.92 17.60
N LEU A 137 3.65 -16.17 16.86
CA LEU A 137 4.40 -16.69 15.72
C LEU A 137 5.72 -17.28 16.19
N PRO A 138 5.94 -18.59 16.07
CA PRO A 138 7.21 -19.20 16.39
C PRO A 138 8.32 -18.79 15.41
N ASN A 139 7.93 -18.49 14.14
CA ASN A 139 8.84 -18.06 13.11
C ASN A 139 8.08 -17.16 12.11
N MET A 140 8.52 -15.90 11.97
CA MET A 140 7.91 -14.93 11.04
C MET A 140 8.16 -15.25 9.55
N SER A 141 9.07 -16.18 9.24
CA SER A 141 9.28 -16.69 7.87
C SER A 141 8.26 -17.76 7.47
N GLU A 142 7.48 -18.26 8.42
CA GLU A 142 6.47 -19.30 8.19
C GLU A 142 5.06 -18.72 8.19
N PRO A 143 4.09 -19.40 7.57
CA PRO A 143 2.69 -18.99 7.62
C PRO A 143 2.17 -18.93 9.06
N ASP A 144 1.30 -17.96 9.35
CA ASP A 144 0.66 -17.83 10.66
C ASP A 144 -0.20 -19.07 10.98
N PRO A 145 0.15 -19.88 12.00
CA PRO A 145 -0.54 -21.10 12.33
C PRO A 145 -2.00 -20.89 12.80
N LEU A 146 -2.30 -19.70 13.31
CA LEU A 146 -3.63 -19.34 13.82
C LEU A 146 -4.44 -18.50 12.84
N TYR A 147 -3.89 -18.13 11.69
CA TYR A 147 -4.52 -17.26 10.69
C TYR A 147 -5.01 -15.90 11.24
N ILE A 148 -4.48 -15.47 12.38
CA ILE A 148 -4.86 -14.19 13.02
C ILE A 148 -4.41 -13.01 12.15
N LEU A 149 -3.18 -13.02 11.65
CA LEU A 149 -2.65 -11.94 10.81
C LEU A 149 -3.43 -11.76 9.49
N PRO A 150 -3.76 -12.81 8.71
CA PRO A 150 -4.62 -12.69 7.55
C PRO A 150 -6.00 -12.11 7.87
N VAL A 151 -6.66 -12.57 8.93
CA VAL A 151 -7.97 -12.05 9.35
C VAL A 151 -7.88 -10.59 9.78
N LEU A 152 -6.87 -10.24 10.57
CA LEU A 152 -6.66 -8.86 11.01
C LEU A 152 -6.34 -7.93 9.82
N SER A 153 -5.54 -8.40 8.88
CA SER A 153 -5.23 -7.68 7.64
C SER A 153 -6.49 -7.45 6.79
N ALA A 154 -7.33 -8.46 6.63
CA ALA A 154 -8.60 -8.34 5.92
C ALA A 154 -9.54 -7.35 6.61
N ALA A 155 -9.69 -7.44 7.92
CA ALA A 155 -10.56 -6.54 8.71
C ALA A 155 -10.08 -5.09 8.65
N THR A 156 -8.79 -4.84 8.81
CA THR A 156 -8.21 -3.49 8.74
C THR A 156 -8.30 -2.89 7.34
N THR A 157 -8.08 -3.70 6.30
CA THR A 157 -8.22 -3.27 4.90
C THR A 157 -9.68 -2.92 4.58
N TYR A 158 -10.62 -3.76 5.03
CA TYR A 158 -12.06 -3.49 4.89
C TYR A 158 -12.45 -2.17 5.56
N LEU A 159 -12.01 -1.97 6.81
CA LEU A 159 -12.28 -0.75 7.56
C LEU A 159 -11.69 0.49 6.87
N GLN A 160 -10.44 0.39 6.39
CA GLN A 160 -9.78 1.46 5.65
C GLN A 160 -10.54 1.81 4.37
N GLN A 161 -10.97 0.81 3.59
CA GLN A 161 -11.75 1.05 2.38
C GLN A 161 -13.10 1.71 2.69
N LYS A 162 -13.80 1.24 3.73
CA LYS A 162 -15.08 1.82 4.16
C LYS A 162 -14.93 3.29 4.60
N MET A 163 -13.84 3.64 5.26
CA MET A 163 -13.56 5.03 5.67
C MET A 163 -13.15 5.92 4.50
N THR A 164 -12.49 5.37 3.49
CA THR A 164 -11.98 6.12 2.33
C THR A 164 -13.03 6.27 1.24
N SER A 165 -13.97 5.34 1.11
CA SER A 165 -15.00 5.31 0.07
C SER A 165 -16.29 5.91 0.59
N THR A 166 -16.62 7.13 0.18
CA THR A 166 -17.90 7.78 0.52
C THR A 166 -19.06 7.19 -0.29
N GLU A 167 -18.79 6.64 -1.49
CA GLU A 167 -19.74 5.87 -2.29
C GLU A 167 -19.07 4.63 -2.87
N MET A 168 -19.61 3.46 -2.56
CA MET A 168 -19.16 2.21 -3.12
C MET A 168 -19.61 2.09 -4.56
N ASN A 169 -18.68 2.20 -5.52
CA ASN A 169 -18.93 1.81 -6.90
C ASN A 169 -19.34 0.33 -6.96
N ALA A 170 -20.26 -0.01 -7.89
CA ALA A 170 -20.71 -1.39 -8.12
C ALA A 170 -19.53 -2.38 -8.28
N GLN A 171 -18.44 -1.92 -8.87
CA GLN A 171 -17.21 -2.70 -9.07
C GLN A 171 -16.48 -3.01 -7.75
N MET A 172 -16.46 -2.07 -6.82
CA MET A 172 -15.87 -2.25 -5.49
C MET A 172 -16.75 -3.14 -4.61
N LYS A 173 -18.07 -3.07 -4.81
CA LYS A 173 -19.05 -3.94 -4.15
C LYS A 173 -18.86 -5.42 -4.54
N ILE A 174 -18.56 -5.69 -5.82
CA ILE A 174 -18.28 -7.04 -6.33
C ILE A 174 -16.94 -7.59 -5.78
N MET A 175 -15.93 -6.74 -5.61
CA MET A 175 -14.63 -7.15 -5.04
C MET A 175 -14.68 -7.41 -3.54
N MET A 176 -15.71 -6.93 -2.82
CA MET A 176 -15.88 -7.11 -1.37
C MET A 176 -16.86 -8.25 -1.02
N THR A 177 -17.48 -8.88 -2.01
CA THR A 177 -18.35 -10.06 -1.83
C THR A 177 -17.62 -11.31 -2.26
#